data_7db8abffe291efb49784ae7f30eafd56
#
_entry.id   7db8abffe291efb49784ae7f30eafd56
#
_cell.length_a   1.000
_cell.length_b   1.000
_cell.length_c   1.000
_cell.angle_alpha   90.00
_cell.angle_beta   90.00
_cell.angle_gamma   90.00
#
_symmetry.space_group_name_H-M   'P 1'
#
loop_
_entity.id
_entity.type
_entity.pdbx_description
1 polymer ?
#
loop_
_entity_poly.entity_id
_entity_poly.type
_entity_poly.pdbx_seq_one_letter_code
_entity_poly.pdbx_strand_id
1 'polypeptide(L)'
;VTVVTEKGEYTAEMAILAVGFLPNTDLLKGKVDMLPNGAIVVDDYMQASAPGVYAAGDSATVFYNPTGQHDYIPLATNAVRQGLLVGRNIETPTVKYMGTQATSAVQLYDLSLAASGLTRAGAERRGLTVRETSLTEDYRPDFMLTTTPVTSILTWDPETRKVKGGQFCSKADISGAANVISMAIQAGFTIDQLANVDFL
;
A
#
# COMPACT_ATOMS: atom_id res chain seq x y z
N VAL A 1 -30.47 16.17 -2.18
CA VAL A 1 -29.19 16.73 -1.70
C VAL A 1 -28.55 17.50 -2.83
N THR A 2 -28.09 18.73 -2.57
CA THR A 2 -27.32 19.52 -3.56
C THR A 2 -25.87 19.64 -3.06
N VAL A 3 -24.93 19.26 -3.91
CA VAL A 3 -23.50 19.39 -3.67
C VAL A 3 -22.99 20.57 -4.48
N VAL A 4 -22.41 21.56 -3.80
CA VAL A 4 -21.82 22.75 -4.41
C VAL A 4 -20.30 22.57 -4.50
N THR A 5 -19.74 22.78 -5.68
CA THR A 5 -18.30 22.69 -5.94
C THR A 5 -17.84 23.92 -6.72
N GLU A 6 -16.53 24.11 -6.86
CA GLU A 6 -15.97 25.18 -7.71
C GLU A 6 -16.38 25.05 -9.20
N LYS A 7 -16.79 23.85 -9.64
CA LYS A 7 -17.19 23.56 -11.03
C LYS A 7 -18.70 23.65 -11.27
N GLY A 8 -19.51 23.85 -10.21
CA GLY A 8 -20.95 23.94 -10.31
C GLY A 8 -21.71 23.25 -9.19
N GLU A 9 -23.04 23.25 -9.34
CA GLU A 9 -23.98 22.61 -8.42
C GLU A 9 -24.52 21.31 -9.04
N TYR A 10 -24.57 20.24 -8.21
CA TYR A 10 -25.04 18.92 -8.62
C TYR A 10 -26.12 18.45 -7.65
N THR A 11 -27.31 18.13 -8.15
CA THR A 11 -28.43 17.65 -7.33
C THR A 11 -28.67 16.17 -7.58
N ALA A 12 -28.84 15.39 -6.49
CA ALA A 12 -29.15 13.97 -6.53
C ALA A 12 -29.98 13.59 -5.29
N GLU A 13 -30.60 12.41 -5.29
CA GLU A 13 -31.31 11.87 -4.13
C GLU A 13 -30.36 11.53 -2.98
N MET A 14 -29.11 11.12 -3.31
CA MET A 14 -28.08 10.74 -2.35
C MET A 14 -26.72 11.31 -2.78
N ALA A 15 -25.92 11.74 -1.83
CA ALA A 15 -24.50 12.06 -2.03
C ALA A 15 -23.66 11.14 -1.14
N ILE A 16 -22.63 10.50 -1.74
CA ILE A 16 -21.70 9.64 -1.04
C ILE A 16 -20.37 10.40 -0.86
N LEU A 17 -19.98 10.64 0.39
CA LEU A 17 -18.72 11.28 0.74
C LEU A 17 -17.65 10.22 0.97
N ALA A 18 -16.71 10.08 0.02
CA ALA A 18 -15.63 9.10 0.06
C ALA A 18 -14.28 9.77 -0.21
N VAL A 19 -13.93 10.77 0.61
CA VAL A 19 -12.76 11.65 0.44
C VAL A 19 -11.56 11.26 1.30
N GLY A 20 -11.57 10.05 1.88
CA GLY A 20 -10.56 9.58 2.83
C GLY A 20 -10.82 10.07 4.25
N PHE A 21 -9.81 9.94 5.11
CA PHE A 21 -9.90 10.28 6.53
C PHE A 21 -8.56 10.81 7.03
N LEU A 22 -8.60 11.48 8.18
CA LEU A 22 -7.44 11.95 8.92
C LEU A 22 -7.35 11.20 10.26
N PRO A 23 -6.14 10.99 10.80
CA PRO A 23 -5.97 10.41 12.13
C PRO A 23 -6.64 11.28 13.20
N ASN A 24 -7.38 10.66 14.12
CA ASN A 24 -7.93 11.36 15.29
C ASN A 24 -6.96 11.25 16.47
N THR A 25 -5.94 12.09 16.47
CA THR A 25 -4.78 12.02 17.38
C THR A 25 -4.55 13.28 18.21
N ASP A 26 -5.53 14.20 18.24
CA ASP A 26 -5.43 15.48 18.95
C ASP A 26 -5.05 15.35 20.42
N LEU A 27 -5.42 14.22 21.07
CA LEU A 27 -5.07 13.91 22.45
C LEU A 27 -3.55 13.93 22.71
N LEU A 28 -2.75 13.57 21.71
CA LEU A 28 -1.29 13.47 21.82
C LEU A 28 -0.56 14.62 21.10
N LYS A 29 -1.29 15.60 20.57
CA LYS A 29 -0.71 16.75 19.91
C LYS A 29 0.26 17.51 20.80
N GLY A 30 1.48 17.73 20.30
CA GLY A 30 2.56 18.38 21.06
C GLY A 30 3.19 17.52 22.16
N LYS A 31 2.80 16.24 22.29
CA LYS A 31 3.39 15.29 23.25
C LYS A 31 4.25 14.22 22.59
N VAL A 32 4.03 13.97 21.32
CA VAL A 32 4.77 13.02 20.48
C VAL A 32 5.00 13.61 19.09
N ASP A 33 5.97 13.08 18.37
CA ASP A 33 6.23 13.46 16.98
C ASP A 33 5.10 12.98 16.07
N MET A 34 4.66 13.85 15.17
CA MET A 34 3.57 13.59 14.24
C MET A 34 3.90 14.08 12.84
N LEU A 35 3.35 13.42 11.83
CA LEU A 35 3.31 13.94 10.47
C LEU A 35 2.36 15.15 10.38
N PRO A 36 2.45 15.97 9.31
CA PRO A 36 1.56 17.12 9.12
C PRO A 36 0.06 16.79 9.13
N ASN A 37 -0.32 15.55 8.78
CA ASN A 37 -1.71 15.08 8.82
C ASN A 37 -2.14 14.58 10.21
N GLY A 38 -1.26 14.61 11.22
CA GLY A 38 -1.52 14.16 12.59
C GLY A 38 -1.17 12.69 12.85
N ALA A 39 -0.69 11.92 11.88
CA ALA A 39 -0.27 10.53 12.14
C ALA A 39 0.95 10.50 13.08
N ILE A 40 0.86 9.68 14.14
CA ILE A 40 1.91 9.55 15.15
C ILE A 40 3.10 8.81 14.52
N VAL A 41 4.28 9.43 14.59
CA VAL A 41 5.52 8.79 14.14
C VAL A 41 5.93 7.72 15.14
N VAL A 42 6.13 6.50 14.65
CA VAL A 42 6.59 5.36 15.45
C VAL A 42 7.86 4.76 14.85
N ASP A 43 8.65 4.12 15.70
CA ASP A 43 9.82 3.35 15.28
C ASP A 43 9.44 1.93 14.80
N ASP A 44 10.45 1.10 14.53
CA ASP A 44 10.26 -0.29 14.10
C ASP A 44 9.58 -1.19 15.15
N TYR A 45 9.48 -0.76 16.39
CA TYR A 45 8.85 -1.47 17.49
C TYR A 45 7.48 -0.91 17.88
N MET A 46 6.97 0.05 17.10
CA MET A 46 5.72 0.79 17.33
C MET A 46 5.77 1.76 18.54
N GLN A 47 6.97 2.15 19.00
CA GLN A 47 7.12 3.19 20.01
C GLN A 47 7.06 4.58 19.38
N ALA A 48 6.33 5.49 20.01
CA ALA A 48 6.34 6.92 19.69
C ALA A 48 7.57 7.60 20.32
N SER A 49 7.79 8.88 20.01
CA SER A 49 8.92 9.65 20.53
C SER A 49 8.86 9.88 22.07
N ALA A 50 7.70 9.72 22.71
CA ALA A 50 7.58 9.77 24.17
C ALA A 50 7.77 8.37 24.78
N PRO A 51 8.59 8.21 25.83
CA PRO A 51 8.83 6.92 26.47
C PRO A 51 7.54 6.25 26.98
N GLY A 52 7.40 4.95 26.70
CA GLY A 52 6.24 4.16 27.13
C GLY A 52 4.95 4.41 26.34
N VAL A 53 5.01 5.23 25.30
CA VAL A 53 3.88 5.48 24.39
C VAL A 53 4.06 4.67 23.11
N TYR A 54 3.04 3.89 22.79
CA TYR A 54 2.95 3.10 21.55
C TYR A 54 1.77 3.58 20.72
N ALA A 55 1.89 3.48 19.41
CA ALA A 55 0.79 3.76 18.48
C ALA A 55 0.71 2.71 17.38
N ALA A 56 -0.50 2.39 16.93
CA ALA A 56 -0.77 1.39 15.91
C ALA A 56 -2.04 1.74 15.12
N GLY A 57 -2.19 1.14 13.96
CA GLY A 57 -3.35 1.29 13.08
C GLY A 57 -3.38 2.66 12.40
N ASP A 58 -4.58 3.12 12.10
CA ASP A 58 -4.81 4.33 11.31
C ASP A 58 -4.42 5.63 12.04
N SER A 59 -3.92 5.53 13.27
CA SER A 59 -3.35 6.65 14.03
C SER A 59 -1.83 6.78 13.89
N ALA A 60 -1.14 5.76 13.35
CA ALA A 60 0.30 5.67 13.34
C ALA A 60 0.89 5.64 11.92
N THR A 61 2.16 6.02 11.82
CA THR A 61 2.95 5.80 10.61
C THR A 61 3.37 4.34 10.47
N VAL A 62 3.86 4.00 9.30
CA VAL A 62 4.40 2.68 9.00
C VAL A 62 5.60 2.83 8.07
N PHE A 63 6.60 1.96 8.22
CA PHE A 63 7.73 1.94 7.28
C PHE A 63 7.27 1.39 5.93
N TYR A 64 7.37 2.22 4.88
CA TYR A 64 6.93 1.90 3.52
C TYR A 64 8.13 1.42 2.69
N ASN A 65 8.24 0.12 2.52
CA ASN A 65 9.38 -0.53 1.89
C ASN A 65 9.71 -0.01 0.48
N PRO A 66 8.74 0.28 -0.41
CA PRO A 66 9.03 0.83 -1.73
C PRO A 66 9.81 2.14 -1.72
N THR A 67 9.62 2.98 -0.69
CA THR A 67 10.30 4.28 -0.55
C THR A 67 11.48 4.24 0.41
N GLY A 68 11.49 3.27 1.34
CA GLY A 68 12.48 3.19 2.41
C GLY A 68 12.27 4.26 3.51
N GLN A 69 11.07 4.79 3.65
CA GLN A 69 10.72 5.85 4.60
C GLN A 69 9.41 5.55 5.33
N HIS A 70 9.23 6.16 6.50
CA HIS A 70 7.93 6.14 7.18
C HIS A 70 6.91 6.98 6.41
N ASP A 71 5.69 6.44 6.29
CA ASP A 71 4.58 7.08 5.57
C ASP A 71 3.26 6.78 6.29
N TYR A 72 2.19 7.47 5.92
CA TYR A 72 0.85 7.22 6.40
C TYR A 72 0.10 6.32 5.42
N ILE A 73 -0.09 5.06 5.80
CA ILE A 73 -0.75 4.03 4.96
C ILE A 73 -1.80 3.30 5.81
N PRO A 74 -2.99 3.90 5.95
CA PRO A 74 -4.08 3.35 6.76
C PRO A 74 -4.73 2.17 6.06
N LEU A 75 -4.35 0.96 6.48
CA LEU A 75 -4.89 -0.31 6.02
C LEU A 75 -5.17 -1.23 7.21
N ALA A 76 -6.34 -1.86 7.24
CA ALA A 76 -6.72 -2.78 8.31
C ALA A 76 -5.68 -3.90 8.54
N THR A 77 -5.07 -4.39 7.46
CA THR A 77 -4.00 -5.39 7.54
C THR A 77 -2.73 -4.86 8.21
N ASN A 78 -2.40 -3.58 8.06
CA ASN A 78 -1.31 -2.93 8.79
C ASN A 78 -1.70 -2.76 10.26
N ALA A 79 -2.91 -2.29 10.55
CA ALA A 79 -3.42 -2.10 11.90
C ALA A 79 -3.33 -3.38 12.75
N VAL A 80 -3.74 -4.52 12.18
CA VAL A 80 -3.65 -5.83 12.87
C VAL A 80 -2.20 -6.20 13.17
N ARG A 81 -1.29 -6.07 12.19
CA ARG A 81 0.13 -6.41 12.40
C ARG A 81 0.79 -5.49 13.42
N GLN A 82 0.53 -4.18 13.34
CA GLN A 82 1.06 -3.20 14.29
C GLN A 82 0.53 -3.46 15.70
N GLY A 83 -0.77 -3.74 15.87
CA GLY A 83 -1.35 -4.07 17.16
C GLY A 83 -0.73 -5.33 17.80
N LEU A 84 -0.49 -6.36 17.00
CA LEU A 84 0.22 -7.57 17.45
C LEU A 84 1.66 -7.25 17.87
N LEU A 85 2.34 -6.35 17.16
CA LEU A 85 3.70 -5.93 17.50
C LEU A 85 3.74 -5.12 18.80
N VAL A 86 2.80 -4.21 19.01
CA VAL A 86 2.67 -3.51 20.30
C VAL A 86 2.56 -4.52 21.44
N GLY A 87 1.66 -5.50 21.32
CA GLY A 87 1.49 -6.53 22.35
C GLY A 87 2.75 -7.35 22.65
N ARG A 88 3.61 -7.56 21.63
CA ARG A 88 4.89 -8.28 21.80
C ARG A 88 6.02 -7.42 22.36
N ASN A 89 5.97 -6.11 22.10
CA ASN A 89 7.07 -5.19 22.38
C ASN A 89 6.83 -4.33 23.65
N ILE A 90 5.64 -4.40 24.26
CA ILE A 90 5.24 -3.50 25.33
C ILE A 90 6.12 -3.60 26.59
N GLU A 91 6.63 -4.79 26.89
CA GLU A 91 7.55 -5.00 28.03
C GLU A 91 9.01 -4.79 27.60
N THR A 92 9.38 -5.37 26.48
CA THR A 92 10.73 -5.31 25.92
C THR A 92 10.65 -5.33 24.39
N PRO A 93 11.20 -4.34 23.69
CA PRO A 93 11.17 -4.27 22.24
C PRO A 93 12.09 -5.34 21.63
N THR A 94 11.52 -6.43 21.16
CA THR A 94 12.25 -7.59 20.63
C THR A 94 11.92 -7.92 19.18
N VAL A 95 10.74 -7.53 18.68
CA VAL A 95 10.28 -7.87 17.33
C VAL A 95 10.10 -6.62 16.50
N LYS A 96 10.92 -6.47 15.46
CA LYS A 96 10.83 -5.36 14.53
C LYS A 96 9.70 -5.54 13.52
N TYR A 97 9.08 -4.46 13.15
CA TYR A 97 8.17 -4.41 12.02
C TYR A 97 8.95 -4.52 10.71
N MET A 98 8.51 -5.39 9.83
CA MET A 98 9.12 -5.60 8.51
C MET A 98 8.74 -4.53 7.48
N GLY A 99 7.91 -3.57 7.87
CA GLY A 99 7.33 -2.59 6.95
C GLY A 99 6.13 -3.11 6.17
N THR A 100 5.66 -2.29 5.24
CA THR A 100 4.53 -2.60 4.38
C THR A 100 4.83 -2.25 2.93
N GLN A 101 4.15 -2.91 1.99
CA GLN A 101 4.10 -2.57 0.58
C GLN A 101 2.75 -1.96 0.18
N ALA A 102 1.89 -1.67 1.15
CA ALA A 102 0.51 -1.20 0.91
C ALA A 102 -0.29 -2.15 -0.01
N THR A 103 -0.11 -3.46 0.17
CA THR A 103 -0.77 -4.46 -0.66
C THR A 103 -2.27 -4.47 -0.37
N SER A 104 -3.07 -4.34 -1.42
CA SER A 104 -4.53 -4.31 -1.32
C SER A 104 -5.17 -4.92 -2.56
N ALA A 105 -6.39 -5.41 -2.41
CA ALA A 105 -7.22 -5.89 -3.49
C ALA A 105 -8.67 -5.46 -3.25
N VAL A 106 -9.40 -5.23 -4.33
CA VAL A 106 -10.82 -4.88 -4.31
C VAL A 106 -11.54 -5.53 -5.50
N GLN A 107 -12.75 -6.00 -5.24
CA GLN A 107 -13.67 -6.47 -6.27
C GLN A 107 -14.68 -5.37 -6.57
N LEU A 108 -14.77 -4.94 -7.83
CA LEU A 108 -15.75 -3.98 -8.33
C LEU A 108 -16.58 -4.67 -9.41
N TYR A 109 -17.79 -5.11 -9.05
CA TYR A 109 -18.63 -5.94 -9.90
C TYR A 109 -17.91 -7.21 -10.34
N ASP A 110 -17.67 -7.38 -11.65
CA ASP A 110 -16.97 -8.51 -12.26
C ASP A 110 -15.46 -8.25 -12.44
N LEU A 111 -14.96 -7.10 -11.95
CA LEU A 111 -13.57 -6.68 -12.11
C LEU A 111 -12.81 -6.77 -10.80
N SER A 112 -11.75 -7.56 -10.78
CA SER A 112 -10.77 -7.66 -9.68
C SER A 112 -9.62 -6.70 -9.93
N LEU A 113 -9.31 -5.89 -8.92
CA LEU A 113 -8.17 -4.98 -8.91
C LEU A 113 -7.27 -5.35 -7.74
N ALA A 114 -5.98 -5.48 -7.98
CA ALA A 114 -5.02 -5.73 -6.90
C ALA A 114 -3.73 -4.93 -7.15
N ALA A 115 -3.13 -4.46 -6.07
CA ALA A 115 -1.91 -3.67 -6.16
C ALA A 115 -1.00 -3.90 -4.96
N SER A 116 0.29 -3.72 -5.18
CA SER A 116 1.31 -3.66 -4.14
C SER A 116 2.37 -2.64 -4.52
N GLY A 117 2.84 -1.86 -3.57
CA GLY A 117 3.88 -0.87 -3.77
C GLY A 117 3.42 0.41 -4.48
N LEU A 118 4.35 1.05 -5.18
CA LEU A 118 4.16 2.35 -5.83
C LEU A 118 3.50 2.22 -7.20
N THR A 119 2.59 3.15 -7.49
CA THR A 119 2.25 3.53 -8.86
C THR A 119 3.20 4.65 -9.31
N ARG A 120 3.28 4.94 -10.61
CA ARG A 120 4.02 6.11 -11.13
C ARG A 120 3.57 7.39 -10.44
N ALA A 121 2.28 7.68 -10.43
CA ALA A 121 1.74 8.88 -9.78
C ALA A 121 2.05 8.92 -8.27
N GLY A 122 2.07 7.76 -7.60
CA GLY A 122 2.46 7.66 -6.19
C GLY A 122 3.95 7.96 -5.96
N ALA A 123 4.81 7.56 -6.88
CA ALA A 123 6.23 7.85 -6.86
C ALA A 123 6.50 9.35 -7.12
N GLU A 124 5.88 9.91 -8.16
CA GLU A 124 6.01 11.33 -8.52
C GLU A 124 5.61 12.27 -7.36
N ARG A 125 4.50 11.98 -6.66
CA ARG A 125 4.09 12.76 -5.46
C ARG A 125 5.11 12.71 -4.33
N ARG A 126 6.01 11.71 -4.35
CA ARG A 126 7.10 11.54 -3.36
C ARG A 126 8.47 11.96 -3.89
N GLY A 127 8.52 12.57 -5.09
CA GLY A 127 9.76 13.01 -5.72
C GLY A 127 10.66 11.85 -6.19
N LEU A 128 10.09 10.65 -6.38
CA LEU A 128 10.83 9.47 -6.81
C LEU A 128 10.67 9.26 -8.32
N THR A 129 11.78 8.92 -8.98
CA THR A 129 11.79 8.53 -10.39
C THR A 129 11.59 7.03 -10.50
N VAL A 130 10.59 6.62 -11.28
CA VAL A 130 10.34 5.21 -11.59
C VAL A 130 10.07 5.04 -13.09
N ARG A 131 10.25 3.81 -13.57
CA ARG A 131 9.78 3.37 -14.88
C ARG A 131 8.63 2.38 -14.69
N GLU A 132 7.80 2.26 -15.73
CA GLU A 132 6.70 1.30 -15.80
C GLU A 132 6.79 0.47 -17.06
N THR A 133 6.40 -0.79 -16.93
CA THR A 133 6.12 -1.70 -18.05
C THR A 133 4.69 -2.18 -17.87
N SER A 134 3.89 -2.08 -18.92
CA SER A 134 2.50 -2.55 -18.95
C SER A 134 2.34 -3.65 -19.98
N LEU A 135 1.59 -4.68 -19.61
CA LEU A 135 1.28 -5.81 -20.48
C LEU A 135 -0.17 -6.27 -20.21
N THR A 136 -0.84 -6.70 -21.26
CA THR A 136 -2.13 -7.40 -21.16
C THR A 136 -2.01 -8.74 -21.86
N GLU A 137 -2.13 -9.81 -21.09
CA GLU A 137 -2.00 -11.19 -21.53
C GLU A 137 -3.05 -12.04 -20.82
N ASP A 138 -3.35 -13.19 -21.39
CA ASP A 138 -4.20 -14.16 -20.72
C ASP A 138 -3.49 -14.73 -19.48
N TYR A 139 -4.24 -14.87 -18.37
CA TYR A 139 -3.66 -15.38 -17.12
C TYR A 139 -3.40 -16.91 -17.15
N ARG A 140 -3.86 -17.58 -18.20
CA ARG A 140 -3.58 -18.98 -18.51
C ARG A 140 -3.22 -19.10 -19.99
N PRO A 141 -2.49 -20.14 -20.38
CA PRO A 141 -2.23 -20.40 -21.80
C PRO A 141 -3.50 -20.38 -22.65
N ASP A 142 -3.41 -19.82 -23.84
CA ASP A 142 -4.53 -19.58 -24.77
C ASP A 142 -5.26 -20.85 -25.24
N PHE A 143 -4.61 -22.01 -25.14
CA PHE A 143 -5.22 -23.32 -25.43
C PHE A 143 -6.19 -23.78 -24.31
N MET A 144 -6.23 -23.12 -23.15
CA MET A 144 -7.16 -23.44 -22.06
C MET A 144 -8.53 -22.81 -22.31
N LEU A 145 -9.60 -23.59 -22.11
CA LEU A 145 -10.98 -23.14 -22.33
C LEU A 145 -11.46 -22.06 -21.35
N THR A 146 -10.75 -21.89 -20.24
CA THR A 146 -11.11 -20.95 -19.17
C THR A 146 -9.96 -19.98 -18.94
N THR A 147 -9.74 -19.08 -19.89
CA THR A 147 -8.77 -17.99 -19.71
C THR A 147 -9.45 -16.62 -19.76
N THR A 148 -8.80 -15.62 -19.24
CA THR A 148 -9.27 -14.23 -19.26
C THR A 148 -8.07 -13.29 -19.20
N PRO A 149 -8.13 -12.13 -19.89
CA PRO A 149 -7.03 -11.18 -19.89
C PRO A 149 -6.73 -10.63 -18.50
N VAL A 150 -5.44 -10.45 -18.20
CA VAL A 150 -4.91 -9.70 -17.07
C VAL A 150 -4.10 -8.53 -17.62
N THR A 151 -4.47 -7.33 -17.24
CA THR A 151 -3.61 -6.16 -17.43
C THR A 151 -2.73 -6.01 -16.20
N SER A 152 -1.42 -6.02 -16.43
CA SER A 152 -0.37 -5.91 -15.42
C SER A 152 0.46 -4.66 -15.68
N ILE A 153 0.74 -3.88 -14.64
CA ILE A 153 1.68 -2.76 -14.67
C ILE A 153 2.74 -3.05 -13.61
N LEU A 154 4.00 -3.11 -14.01
CA LEU A 154 5.14 -3.25 -13.11
C LEU A 154 5.89 -1.93 -13.03
N THR A 155 6.08 -1.42 -11.80
CA THR A 155 6.81 -0.19 -11.50
C THR A 155 8.16 -0.54 -10.87
N TRP A 156 9.24 0.07 -11.37
CA TRP A 156 10.60 -0.24 -10.95
C TRP A 156 11.54 0.98 -11.00
N ASP A 157 12.60 0.92 -10.20
CA ASP A 157 13.63 1.95 -10.09
C ASP A 157 14.59 1.86 -11.28
N PRO A 158 14.79 2.92 -12.07
CA PRO A 158 15.59 2.88 -13.31
C PRO A 158 17.11 2.68 -13.07
N GLU A 159 17.61 3.00 -11.89
CA GLU A 159 19.04 2.87 -11.56
C GLU A 159 19.35 1.49 -10.98
N THR A 160 18.62 1.10 -9.94
CA THR A 160 18.85 -0.16 -9.23
C THR A 160 18.13 -1.35 -9.86
N ARG A 161 17.17 -1.09 -10.76
CA ARG A 161 16.25 -2.06 -11.36
C ARG A 161 15.36 -2.80 -10.35
N LYS A 162 15.33 -2.36 -9.08
CA LYS A 162 14.50 -2.95 -8.04
C LYS A 162 13.02 -2.72 -8.30
N VAL A 163 12.23 -3.76 -8.05
CA VAL A 163 10.76 -3.70 -8.10
C VAL A 163 10.29 -2.72 -7.03
N LYS A 164 9.43 -1.78 -7.41
CA LYS A 164 8.84 -0.76 -6.55
C LYS A 164 7.32 -0.88 -6.44
N GLY A 165 6.68 -1.56 -7.38
CA GLY A 165 5.24 -1.77 -7.36
C GLY A 165 4.72 -2.64 -8.50
N GLY A 166 3.49 -3.12 -8.33
CA GLY A 166 2.74 -3.81 -9.37
C GLY A 166 1.25 -3.61 -9.17
N GLN A 167 0.53 -3.41 -10.27
CA GLN A 167 -0.92 -3.23 -10.31
C GLN A 167 -1.51 -4.20 -11.31
N PHE A 168 -2.64 -4.79 -10.96
CA PHE A 168 -3.29 -5.84 -11.74
C PHE A 168 -4.79 -5.57 -11.86
N CYS A 169 -5.34 -5.87 -13.03
CA CYS A 169 -6.76 -5.74 -13.34
C CYS A 169 -7.19 -6.92 -14.20
N SER A 170 -8.25 -7.64 -13.78
CA SER A 170 -8.80 -8.79 -14.52
C SER A 170 -10.22 -9.10 -14.06
N LYS A 171 -10.92 -9.94 -14.82
CA LYS A 171 -12.14 -10.62 -14.35
C LYS A 171 -11.83 -11.91 -13.56
N ALA A 172 -10.58 -12.39 -13.59
CA ALA A 172 -10.11 -13.46 -12.71
C ALA A 172 -9.65 -12.89 -11.35
N ASP A 173 -9.54 -13.76 -10.34
CA ASP A 173 -8.86 -13.42 -9.09
C ASP A 173 -7.35 -13.28 -9.33
N ILE A 174 -6.84 -12.07 -9.09
CA ILE A 174 -5.43 -11.71 -9.28
C ILE A 174 -4.75 -11.28 -7.98
N SER A 175 -5.37 -11.55 -6.84
CA SER A 175 -4.81 -11.20 -5.52
C SER A 175 -3.46 -11.86 -5.26
N GLY A 176 -3.26 -13.07 -5.77
CA GLY A 176 -1.99 -13.79 -5.72
C GLY A 176 -0.84 -13.03 -6.38
N ALA A 177 -1.09 -12.40 -7.54
CA ALA A 177 -0.07 -11.62 -8.24
C ALA A 177 0.43 -10.41 -7.41
N ALA A 178 -0.47 -9.69 -6.74
CA ALA A 178 -0.09 -8.61 -5.85
C ALA A 178 0.74 -9.09 -4.64
N ASN A 179 0.46 -10.29 -4.11
CA ASN A 179 1.26 -10.90 -3.05
C ASN A 179 2.67 -11.25 -3.52
N VAL A 180 2.83 -11.73 -4.76
CA VAL A 180 4.15 -11.98 -5.35
C VAL A 180 4.95 -10.67 -5.44
N ILE A 181 4.35 -9.60 -5.91
CA ILE A 181 5.01 -8.28 -5.96
C ILE A 181 5.37 -7.79 -4.54
N SER A 182 4.48 -7.99 -3.57
CA SER A 182 4.75 -7.67 -2.17
C SER A 182 6.01 -8.37 -1.66
N MET A 183 6.14 -9.66 -1.92
CA MET A 183 7.32 -10.45 -1.55
C MET A 183 8.57 -10.01 -2.31
N ALA A 184 8.46 -9.72 -3.61
CA ALA A 184 9.57 -9.23 -4.42
C ALA A 184 10.12 -7.89 -3.90
N ILE A 185 9.26 -6.96 -3.54
CA ILE A 185 9.65 -5.68 -2.92
C ILE A 185 10.32 -5.93 -1.56
N GLN A 186 9.72 -6.77 -0.72
CA GLN A 186 10.24 -7.10 0.61
C GLN A 186 11.64 -7.73 0.53
N ALA A 187 11.86 -8.61 -0.45
CA ALA A 187 13.15 -9.27 -0.68
C ALA A 187 14.15 -8.39 -1.46
N GLY A 188 13.73 -7.22 -1.95
CA GLY A 188 14.57 -6.32 -2.73
C GLY A 188 14.91 -6.83 -4.13
N PHE A 189 14.05 -7.63 -4.73
CA PHE A 189 14.25 -8.19 -6.08
C PHE A 189 14.34 -7.10 -7.13
N THR A 190 15.20 -7.34 -8.13
CA THR A 190 15.19 -6.61 -9.39
C THR A 190 14.16 -7.20 -10.34
N ILE A 191 13.79 -6.43 -11.38
CA ILE A 191 12.90 -6.93 -12.45
C ILE A 191 13.53 -8.13 -13.19
N ASP A 192 14.87 -8.17 -13.30
CA ASP A 192 15.58 -9.28 -13.93
C ASP A 192 15.50 -10.55 -13.10
N GLN A 193 15.62 -10.43 -11.77
CA GLN A 193 15.43 -11.55 -10.84
C GLN A 193 13.98 -12.03 -10.87
N LEU A 194 13.02 -11.11 -10.84
CA LEU A 194 11.60 -11.45 -10.89
C LEU A 194 11.24 -12.21 -12.16
N ALA A 195 11.80 -11.82 -13.33
CA ALA A 195 11.59 -12.47 -14.61
C ALA A 195 12.18 -13.90 -14.68
N ASN A 196 13.08 -14.25 -13.76
CA ASN A 196 13.73 -15.57 -13.70
C ASN A 196 13.19 -16.46 -12.57
N VAL A 197 12.18 -16.00 -11.83
CA VAL A 197 11.51 -16.84 -10.82
C VAL A 197 10.71 -17.92 -11.52
N ASP A 198 10.76 -19.15 -11.00
CA ASP A 198 9.97 -20.27 -11.46
C ASP A 198 8.50 -20.09 -11.02
N PHE A 199 7.69 -19.58 -11.92
CA PHE A 199 6.24 -19.47 -11.78
C PHE A 199 5.51 -20.51 -12.61
N LEU A 200 4.33 -20.96 -12.13
CA LEU A 200 3.43 -21.83 -12.87
C LEU A 200 2.72 -21.07 -14.01
#